data_f111bdbdcebc0e904547ccde69c08f46
#
_entry.id   f111bdbdcebc0e904547ccde69c08f46
#
_cell.length_a   1.000
_cell.length_b   1.000
_cell.length_c   1.000
_cell.angle_alpha   90.00
_cell.angle_beta   90.00
_cell.angle_gamma   90.00
#
_symmetry.space_group_name_H-M   'P 1'
#
loop_
_entity.id
_entity.type
_entity.pdbx_description
1 polymer ?
#
loop_
_entity_poly.entity_id
_entity_poly.type
_entity_poly.pdbx_seq_one_letter_code
_entity_poly.pdbx_strand_id
1 'polypeptide(L)'
;MYIHTIILNDLKPSLKFTLLLLSFVLSCINSYSQNFELKIYSKDSINKSVIDTIAYKTLHLNKKSVYNEIDSVSNILSLKGFINNSFILEEKDSLIFCSFNLNRRIDIIRLYFNDINLEESFLKTISKNIQKNYFEIPTSKIQLTLKLISSYIESKGYSFVKVSLNKLSLSNNIITAKLNIDLSNRRTVDKVIIKGYTDFPKKYLTRYLGLKENTIFKTNLLKETQENLNTIPFITQIKNPEVLFTKDSTTLYLYLKKKSISQFDGVIGFSNSKNDNTLKVNGYINLFLNNIFNTGESIRLNWINNGNEKTTLNLNVITPYIYRSKISTSGSFNIYKQDSSYINTTTELKIKFNMDRNQSIGSIFNIENSNISSTLNINNFQSFKKTLFGLSYNYRPLILEDKNHFSLEVEYLTGKKNTNHLKNNNNKAYFFVQYLFHLNPKNKILFKSTAELINTSEISENELYRIGGINSIRGFEDQSILASKYTVTNIEYQFHTNETNYLYTITDFAYTNNNYIKSSNNLIGIGLGYNFKNQNTNINISYALGKTKMEVFKFNNAKLHIKVSYYF
;
A
#
# COMPACT_ATOMS: atom_id res chain seq x y z
N MET A 1 31.81 -72.10 11.38
CA MET A 1 31.60 -71.32 12.59
C MET A 1 32.79 -71.22 13.54
N TYR A 2 33.93 -71.92 13.29
CA TYR A 2 35.10 -71.92 14.15
C TYR A 2 36.28 -71.04 13.72
N ILE A 3 36.25 -70.47 12.52
CA ILE A 3 37.29 -69.55 12.00
C ILE A 3 37.08 -68.09 12.35
N HIS A 4 35.82 -67.70 12.66
CA HIS A 4 35.52 -66.32 13.00
C HIS A 4 35.80 -65.90 14.45
N THR A 5 35.99 -66.90 15.35
CA THR A 5 36.23 -66.61 16.77
C THR A 5 37.73 -66.41 17.10
N ILE A 6 38.63 -66.81 16.24
CA ILE A 6 40.11 -66.73 16.52
C ILE A 6 40.67 -65.35 16.06
N ILE A 7 40.08 -64.69 15.04
CA ILE A 7 40.61 -63.44 14.51
C ILE A 7 40.21 -62.25 15.39
N LEU A 8 39.16 -62.39 16.19
CA LEU A 8 38.65 -61.28 17.03
C LEU A 8 39.37 -61.11 18.37
N ASN A 9 40.15 -62.08 18.81
CA ASN A 9 40.80 -61.99 20.11
C ASN A 9 42.12 -61.21 20.11
N ASP A 10 42.81 -61.10 18.98
CA ASP A 10 44.13 -60.44 18.88
C ASP A 10 44.07 -58.97 18.43
N LEU A 11 42.89 -58.42 18.21
CA LEU A 11 42.72 -57.03 17.83
C LEU A 11 42.71 -56.09 19.06
N LYS A 12 43.46 -54.96 18.97
CA LYS A 12 43.50 -53.95 20.04
C LYS A 12 42.07 -53.50 20.41
N PRO A 13 41.80 -53.24 21.71
CA PRO A 13 40.45 -52.87 22.18
C PRO A 13 39.80 -51.71 21.41
N SER A 14 40.59 -50.74 20.92
CA SER A 14 40.12 -49.61 20.09
C SER A 14 39.63 -50.09 18.72
N LEU A 15 40.18 -51.10 18.12
CA LEU A 15 39.80 -51.65 16.81
C LEU A 15 38.54 -52.52 16.92
N LYS A 16 38.33 -53.20 18.05
CA LYS A 16 37.09 -53.93 18.36
C LYS A 16 35.92 -52.95 18.51
N PHE A 17 36.14 -51.81 19.18
CA PHE A 17 35.12 -50.77 19.38
C PHE A 17 34.75 -50.10 18.06
N THR A 18 35.72 -49.76 17.19
CA THR A 18 35.45 -49.17 15.86
C THR A 18 34.74 -50.16 14.93
N LEU A 19 35.05 -51.44 14.96
CA LEU A 19 34.34 -52.47 14.19
C LEU A 19 32.91 -52.68 14.69
N LEU A 20 32.68 -52.62 16.01
CA LEU A 20 31.34 -52.70 16.62
C LEU A 20 30.51 -51.45 16.31
N LEU A 21 31.13 -50.28 16.33
CA LEU A 21 30.50 -49.00 15.93
C LEU A 21 30.17 -48.99 14.44
N LEU A 22 31.06 -49.51 13.59
CA LEU A 22 30.84 -49.64 12.16
C LEU A 22 29.71 -50.64 11.84
N SER A 23 29.62 -51.78 12.55
CA SER A 23 28.53 -52.75 12.39
C SER A 23 27.19 -52.17 12.86
N PHE A 24 27.19 -51.35 13.92
CA PHE A 24 26.00 -50.63 14.40
C PHE A 24 25.54 -49.54 13.42
N VAL A 25 26.48 -48.78 12.83
CA VAL A 25 26.18 -47.80 11.78
C VAL A 25 25.65 -48.48 10.52
N LEU A 26 26.24 -49.61 10.11
CA LEU A 26 25.76 -50.38 8.96
C LEU A 26 24.38 -51.03 9.19
N SER A 27 24.03 -51.41 10.43
CA SER A 27 22.69 -51.91 10.76
C SER A 27 21.64 -50.80 10.77
N CYS A 28 22.01 -49.55 11.06
CA CYS A 28 21.11 -48.38 10.98
C CYS A 28 20.80 -47.92 9.54
N ILE A 29 21.66 -48.27 8.56
CA ILE A 29 21.48 -47.83 7.15
C ILE A 29 20.42 -48.67 6.42
N ASN A 30 20.04 -49.85 6.93
CA ASN A 30 19.06 -50.73 6.27
C ASN A 30 17.65 -50.64 6.83
N SER A 31 17.30 -49.56 7.54
CA SER A 31 15.90 -49.27 7.89
C SER A 31 15.15 -48.75 6.68
N TYR A 32 14.85 -49.58 5.71
CA TYR A 32 13.88 -49.23 4.67
C TYR A 32 12.51 -49.11 5.35
N SER A 33 12.04 -47.91 5.51
CA SER A 33 10.64 -47.66 5.84
C SER A 33 9.78 -48.28 4.72
N GLN A 34 8.98 -49.27 5.05
CA GLN A 34 8.03 -49.83 4.10
C GLN A 34 7.04 -48.73 3.70
N ASN A 35 7.19 -48.22 2.49
CA ASN A 35 6.21 -47.27 1.93
C ASN A 35 4.95 -48.07 1.58
N PHE A 36 3.82 -47.55 1.99
CA PHE A 36 2.51 -48.08 1.65
C PHE A 36 1.97 -47.36 0.40
N GLU A 37 1.50 -48.13 -0.58
CA GLU A 37 0.83 -47.62 -1.77
C GLU A 37 -0.69 -47.74 -1.60
N LEU A 38 -1.42 -46.60 -1.71
CA LEU A 38 -2.87 -46.55 -1.64
C LEU A 38 -3.47 -46.47 -3.04
N LYS A 39 -4.43 -47.36 -3.33
CA LYS A 39 -5.23 -47.37 -4.56
C LYS A 39 -6.71 -47.25 -4.20
N ILE A 40 -7.32 -46.16 -4.60
CA ILE A 40 -8.74 -45.87 -4.37
C ILE A 40 -9.51 -46.13 -5.67
N TYR A 41 -10.63 -46.87 -5.57
CA TYR A 41 -11.48 -47.16 -6.70
C TYR A 41 -12.95 -47.36 -6.26
N SER A 42 -13.87 -47.49 -7.23
CA SER A 42 -15.24 -47.92 -6.99
C SER A 42 -15.56 -49.10 -7.89
N LYS A 43 -16.37 -50.02 -7.38
CA LYS A 43 -16.88 -51.17 -8.14
C LYS A 43 -17.97 -50.77 -9.14
N ASP A 44 -18.59 -49.61 -8.94
CA ASP A 44 -19.70 -49.10 -9.74
C ASP A 44 -19.21 -48.16 -10.84
N SER A 45 -19.60 -48.35 -12.08
CA SER A 45 -19.13 -47.58 -13.24
C SER A 45 -19.50 -46.10 -13.14
N ILE A 46 -20.69 -45.77 -12.58
CA ILE A 46 -21.13 -44.38 -12.39
C ILE A 46 -20.31 -43.69 -11.30
N ASN A 47 -19.97 -44.40 -10.23
CA ASN A 47 -19.21 -43.89 -9.10
C ASN A 47 -17.71 -43.77 -9.40
N LYS A 48 -17.20 -44.54 -10.36
CA LYS A 48 -15.82 -44.50 -10.80
C LYS A 48 -15.42 -43.11 -11.33
N SER A 49 -16.25 -42.51 -12.17
CA SER A 49 -16.00 -41.19 -12.74
C SER A 49 -15.88 -40.09 -11.67
N VAL A 50 -16.59 -40.19 -10.56
CA VAL A 50 -16.53 -39.27 -9.43
C VAL A 50 -15.21 -39.42 -8.65
N ILE A 51 -14.83 -40.68 -8.38
CA ILE A 51 -13.59 -41.00 -7.64
C ILE A 51 -12.36 -40.58 -8.44
N ASP A 52 -12.35 -40.82 -9.75
CA ASP A 52 -11.24 -40.46 -10.66
C ASP A 52 -10.99 -38.93 -10.71
N THR A 53 -11.96 -38.11 -10.31
CA THR A 53 -11.78 -36.64 -10.19
C THR A 53 -11.17 -36.17 -8.88
N ILE A 54 -10.92 -37.08 -7.93
CA ILE A 54 -10.38 -36.74 -6.61
C ILE A 54 -8.88 -37.00 -6.60
N ALA A 55 -8.10 -35.94 -6.42
CA ALA A 55 -6.67 -36.07 -6.22
C ALA A 55 -6.39 -36.57 -4.79
N TYR A 56 -5.62 -37.63 -4.65
CA TYR A 56 -5.17 -38.17 -3.37
C TYR A 56 -3.71 -38.62 -3.44
N LYS A 57 -3.05 -38.69 -2.30
CA LYS A 57 -1.67 -39.14 -2.21
C LYS A 57 -1.63 -40.66 -2.28
N THR A 58 -0.84 -41.20 -3.20
CA THR A 58 -0.72 -42.66 -3.43
C THR A 58 0.34 -43.31 -2.58
N LEU A 59 1.43 -42.62 -2.23
CA LEU A 59 2.56 -43.17 -1.46
C LEU A 59 2.59 -42.60 -0.05
N HIS A 60 2.67 -43.49 0.96
CA HIS A 60 2.59 -43.16 2.38
C HIS A 60 3.71 -43.83 3.17
N LEU A 61 4.25 -43.12 4.16
CA LEU A 61 5.34 -43.63 5.02
C LEU A 61 4.87 -44.62 6.08
N ASN A 62 3.58 -44.65 6.41
CA ASN A 62 3.02 -45.57 7.43
C ASN A 62 1.50 -45.74 7.22
N LYS A 63 0.92 -46.78 7.81
CA LYS A 63 -0.51 -47.07 7.71
C LYS A 63 -1.38 -45.95 8.25
N LYS A 64 -0.98 -45.25 9.31
CA LYS A 64 -1.77 -44.13 9.85
C LYS A 64 -1.97 -43.01 8.82
N SER A 65 -0.94 -42.73 8.02
CA SER A 65 -1.06 -41.71 6.96
C SER A 65 -1.97 -42.15 5.81
N VAL A 66 -2.06 -43.49 5.54
CA VAL A 66 -3.04 -44.04 4.58
C VAL A 66 -4.46 -43.84 5.07
N TYR A 67 -4.77 -44.20 6.33
CA TYR A 67 -6.10 -44.01 6.90
C TYR A 67 -6.51 -42.54 6.92
N ASN A 68 -5.58 -41.61 7.28
CA ASN A 68 -5.85 -40.18 7.23
C ASN A 68 -6.18 -39.71 5.81
N GLU A 69 -5.54 -40.27 4.77
CA GLU A 69 -5.84 -39.95 3.37
C GLU A 69 -7.22 -40.47 2.96
N ILE A 70 -7.55 -41.71 3.35
CA ILE A 70 -8.87 -42.30 3.09
C ILE A 70 -9.98 -41.47 3.75
N ASP A 71 -9.78 -41.04 5.00
CA ASP A 71 -10.70 -40.17 5.70
C ASP A 71 -10.83 -38.83 5.00
N SER A 72 -9.72 -38.27 4.49
CA SER A 72 -9.73 -37.04 3.70
C SER A 72 -10.56 -37.19 2.43
N VAL A 73 -10.40 -38.29 1.69
CA VAL A 73 -11.18 -38.59 0.49
C VAL A 73 -12.67 -38.80 0.84
N SER A 74 -12.99 -39.52 1.93
CA SER A 74 -14.36 -39.68 2.41
C SER A 74 -15.00 -38.33 2.74
N ASN A 75 -14.26 -37.42 3.37
CA ASN A 75 -14.72 -36.06 3.65
C ASN A 75 -14.97 -35.25 2.36
N ILE A 76 -14.09 -35.36 1.37
CA ILE A 76 -14.26 -34.70 0.05
C ILE A 76 -15.52 -35.25 -0.64
N LEU A 77 -15.74 -36.55 -0.62
CA LEU A 77 -16.96 -37.18 -1.16
C LEU A 77 -18.22 -36.69 -0.45
N SER A 78 -18.16 -36.58 0.87
CA SER A 78 -19.28 -36.04 1.67
C SER A 78 -19.59 -34.60 1.30
N LEU A 79 -18.59 -33.77 1.06
CA LEU A 79 -18.74 -32.38 0.57
C LEU A 79 -19.31 -32.32 -0.85
N LYS A 80 -19.05 -33.32 -1.69
CA LYS A 80 -19.66 -33.44 -3.03
C LYS A 80 -21.11 -33.96 -2.99
N GLY A 81 -21.67 -34.24 -1.80
CA GLY A 81 -23.04 -34.69 -1.60
C GLY A 81 -23.18 -36.19 -1.32
N PHE A 82 -22.12 -36.97 -1.32
CA PHE A 82 -22.15 -38.40 -0.98
C PHE A 82 -21.91 -38.62 0.52
N ILE A 83 -22.85 -38.12 1.34
CA ILE A 83 -22.69 -38.06 2.80
C ILE A 83 -22.62 -39.45 3.43
N ASN A 84 -23.35 -40.41 2.87
CA ASN A 84 -23.40 -41.80 3.36
C ASN A 84 -22.35 -42.67 2.65
N ASN A 85 -21.25 -42.12 2.12
CA ASN A 85 -20.21 -42.93 1.53
C ASN A 85 -19.61 -43.88 2.58
N SER A 86 -19.26 -45.06 2.13
CA SER A 86 -18.58 -46.09 2.94
C SER A 86 -17.43 -46.69 2.12
N PHE A 87 -16.47 -47.28 2.78
CA PHE A 87 -15.36 -47.93 2.11
C PHE A 87 -15.00 -49.27 2.72
N ILE A 88 -14.43 -50.16 1.91
CA ILE A 88 -13.90 -51.45 2.31
C ILE A 88 -12.41 -51.43 1.96
N LEU A 89 -11.59 -51.95 2.89
CA LEU A 89 -10.13 -52.02 2.73
C LEU A 89 -9.71 -53.49 2.49
N GLU A 90 -8.82 -53.68 1.52
CA GLU A 90 -8.12 -54.93 1.28
C GLU A 90 -6.61 -54.64 1.35
N GLU A 91 -5.93 -55.28 2.27
CA GLU A 91 -4.50 -55.14 2.45
C GLU A 91 -3.76 -56.33 1.80
N LYS A 92 -2.79 -56.04 0.93
CA LYS A 92 -1.85 -57.03 0.35
C LYS A 92 -0.44 -56.51 0.48
N ASP A 93 0.26 -56.96 1.49
CA ASP A 93 1.63 -56.54 1.84
C ASP A 93 1.72 -55.01 2.05
N SER A 94 2.40 -54.29 1.16
CA SER A 94 2.53 -52.82 1.17
C SER A 94 1.49 -52.11 0.33
N LEU A 95 0.59 -52.81 -0.36
CA LEU A 95 -0.47 -52.31 -1.18
C LEU A 95 -1.80 -52.31 -0.42
N ILE A 96 -2.45 -51.17 -0.31
CA ILE A 96 -3.76 -50.99 0.31
C ILE A 96 -4.76 -50.56 -0.75
N PHE A 97 -5.75 -51.39 -0.97
CA PHE A 97 -6.86 -51.15 -1.87
C PHE A 97 -8.06 -50.63 -1.08
N CYS A 98 -8.58 -49.48 -1.46
CA CYS A 98 -9.73 -48.86 -0.84
C CYS A 98 -10.89 -48.79 -1.85
N SER A 99 -11.93 -49.59 -1.66
CA SER A 99 -13.13 -49.58 -2.51
C SER A 99 -14.23 -48.74 -1.88
N PHE A 100 -14.56 -47.58 -2.50
CA PHE A 100 -15.65 -46.73 -2.05
C PHE A 100 -17.00 -47.14 -2.64
N ASN A 101 -18.01 -47.16 -1.79
CA ASN A 101 -19.41 -47.17 -2.15
C ASN A 101 -20.00 -45.78 -1.84
N LEU A 102 -20.41 -45.05 -2.89
CA LEU A 102 -20.82 -43.65 -2.73
C LEU A 102 -22.26 -43.46 -2.26
N ASN A 103 -23.09 -44.51 -2.41
CA ASN A 103 -24.53 -44.44 -2.16
C ASN A 103 -25.24 -43.29 -2.93
N ARG A 104 -26.42 -42.87 -2.46
CA ARG A 104 -27.15 -41.77 -3.13
C ARG A 104 -26.53 -40.43 -2.86
N ARG A 105 -26.43 -39.62 -3.91
CA ARG A 105 -26.00 -38.22 -3.82
C ARG A 105 -27.15 -37.37 -3.28
N ILE A 106 -26.80 -36.49 -2.34
CA ILE A 106 -27.72 -35.52 -1.74
C ILE A 106 -27.26 -34.14 -2.18
N ASP A 107 -28.08 -33.47 -3.00
CA ASP A 107 -27.68 -32.20 -3.61
C ASP A 107 -28.06 -30.98 -2.77
N ILE A 108 -29.11 -31.07 -1.96
CA ILE A 108 -29.68 -29.92 -1.26
C ILE A 108 -29.75 -30.19 0.25
N ILE A 109 -29.37 -29.18 1.00
CA ILE A 109 -29.59 -29.11 2.45
C ILE A 109 -30.57 -27.98 2.74
N ARG A 110 -31.59 -28.26 3.50
CA ARG A 110 -32.58 -27.31 4.01
C ARG A 110 -32.23 -26.97 5.46
N LEU A 111 -31.91 -25.70 5.70
CA LEU A 111 -31.52 -25.20 7.01
C LEU A 111 -32.65 -24.41 7.64
N TYR A 112 -33.23 -24.95 8.69
CA TYR A 112 -34.24 -24.27 9.50
C TYR A 112 -33.55 -23.30 10.46
N PHE A 113 -34.02 -22.06 10.54
CA PHE A 113 -33.53 -21.05 11.45
C PHE A 113 -34.67 -20.35 12.17
N ASN A 114 -34.47 -20.02 13.43
CA ASN A 114 -35.45 -19.27 14.24
C ASN A 114 -34.86 -17.93 14.69
N ASP A 115 -33.74 -17.50 14.10
CA ASP A 115 -32.92 -16.45 14.66
C ASP A 115 -33.20 -15.11 14.00
N ILE A 116 -33.55 -14.13 14.83
CA ILE A 116 -33.79 -12.73 14.45
C ILE A 116 -32.50 -12.04 13.96
N ASN A 117 -31.34 -12.67 14.21
CA ASN A 117 -30.02 -12.07 13.92
C ASN A 117 -29.59 -12.20 12.45
N LEU A 118 -30.28 -12.97 11.61
CA LEU A 118 -30.01 -13.14 10.19
C LEU A 118 -30.96 -12.26 9.38
N GLU A 119 -30.45 -11.13 8.90
CA GLU A 119 -31.22 -10.24 8.03
C GLU A 119 -31.49 -10.88 6.67
N GLU A 120 -32.66 -10.61 6.10
CA GLU A 120 -33.06 -11.15 4.79
C GLU A 120 -32.10 -10.73 3.67
N SER A 121 -31.53 -9.52 3.77
CA SER A 121 -30.50 -9.00 2.87
C SER A 121 -29.26 -9.91 2.85
N PHE A 122 -28.81 -10.38 4.01
CA PHE A 122 -27.70 -11.32 4.12
C PHE A 122 -28.09 -12.71 3.61
N LEU A 123 -29.26 -13.22 3.96
CA LEU A 123 -29.74 -14.53 3.50
C LEU A 123 -29.76 -14.60 1.97
N LYS A 124 -30.17 -13.54 1.28
CA LYS A 124 -30.14 -13.44 -0.20
C LYS A 124 -28.74 -13.56 -0.80
N THR A 125 -27.69 -13.32 -0.02
CA THR A 125 -26.30 -13.51 -0.50
C THR A 125 -25.85 -14.97 -0.46
N ILE A 126 -26.45 -15.80 0.40
CA ILE A 126 -26.03 -17.18 0.63
C ILE A 126 -26.99 -18.21 0.01
N SER A 127 -28.25 -17.86 -0.24
CA SER A 127 -29.24 -18.74 -0.83
C SER A 127 -30.14 -18.02 -1.82
N LYS A 128 -30.56 -18.77 -2.86
CA LYS A 128 -31.60 -18.33 -3.83
C LYS A 128 -32.99 -18.73 -3.43
N ASN A 129 -33.12 -19.76 -2.58
CA ASN A 129 -34.42 -20.29 -2.12
C ASN A 129 -34.56 -20.05 -0.61
N ILE A 130 -35.27 -18.97 -0.26
CA ILE A 130 -35.47 -18.52 1.11
C ILE A 130 -36.94 -18.51 1.40
N GLN A 131 -37.31 -19.15 2.50
CA GLN A 131 -38.66 -19.18 3.06
C GLN A 131 -38.63 -18.56 4.47
N LYS A 132 -39.79 -18.32 5.03
CA LYS A 132 -39.94 -17.67 6.34
C LYS A 132 -39.13 -18.36 7.46
N ASN A 133 -38.99 -19.69 7.43
CA ASN A 133 -38.43 -20.49 8.52
C ASN A 133 -37.19 -21.30 8.08
N TYR A 134 -36.85 -21.33 6.80
CA TYR A 134 -35.70 -22.08 6.28
C TYR A 134 -35.17 -21.47 4.99
N PHE A 135 -33.95 -21.83 4.67
CA PHE A 135 -33.35 -21.60 3.36
C PHE A 135 -32.64 -22.85 2.85
N GLU A 136 -32.49 -22.98 1.54
CA GLU A 136 -31.92 -24.16 0.90
C GLU A 136 -30.59 -23.81 0.26
N ILE A 137 -29.58 -24.66 0.44
CA ILE A 137 -28.25 -24.50 -0.15
C ILE A 137 -27.76 -25.82 -0.74
N PRO A 138 -26.88 -25.79 -1.75
CA PRO A 138 -26.20 -27.00 -2.20
C PRO A 138 -25.37 -27.61 -1.07
N THR A 139 -25.38 -28.94 -0.96
CA THR A 139 -24.59 -29.68 0.04
C THR A 139 -23.11 -29.30 0.02
N SER A 140 -22.55 -29.13 -1.18
CA SER A 140 -21.15 -28.71 -1.37
C SER A 140 -20.81 -27.34 -0.77
N LYS A 141 -21.79 -26.48 -0.49
CA LYS A 141 -21.60 -25.14 0.05
C LYS A 141 -21.81 -25.02 1.57
N ILE A 142 -22.12 -26.13 2.25
CA ILE A 142 -22.47 -26.09 3.68
C ILE A 142 -21.39 -25.44 4.55
N GLN A 143 -20.12 -25.84 4.41
CA GLN A 143 -19.01 -25.29 5.18
C GLN A 143 -18.81 -23.79 4.90
N LEU A 144 -18.87 -23.41 3.62
CA LEU A 144 -18.76 -22.00 3.22
C LEU A 144 -19.91 -21.19 3.82
N THR A 145 -21.13 -21.71 3.78
CA THR A 145 -22.32 -21.03 4.32
C THR A 145 -22.22 -20.85 5.83
N LEU A 146 -21.83 -21.89 6.57
CA LEU A 146 -21.63 -21.77 8.02
C LEU A 146 -20.55 -20.75 8.37
N LYS A 147 -19.45 -20.72 7.60
CA LYS A 147 -18.38 -19.72 7.76
C LYS A 147 -18.88 -18.31 7.45
N LEU A 148 -19.67 -18.12 6.40
CA LEU A 148 -20.25 -16.82 6.05
C LEU A 148 -21.21 -16.33 7.14
N ILE A 149 -22.03 -17.22 7.70
CA ILE A 149 -22.94 -16.90 8.82
C ILE A 149 -22.11 -16.50 10.05
N SER A 150 -21.07 -17.26 10.39
CA SER A 150 -20.17 -16.91 11.50
C SER A 150 -19.56 -15.54 11.30
N SER A 151 -18.97 -15.28 10.13
CA SER A 151 -18.34 -13.98 9.81
C SER A 151 -19.33 -12.81 9.82
N TYR A 152 -20.58 -13.06 9.40
CA TYR A 152 -21.65 -12.05 9.46
C TYR A 152 -21.99 -11.69 10.91
N ILE A 153 -22.15 -12.68 11.78
CA ILE A 153 -22.46 -12.48 13.19
C ILE A 153 -21.24 -11.84 13.93
N GLU A 154 -20.02 -12.27 13.62
CA GLU A 154 -18.79 -11.65 14.12
C GLU A 154 -18.71 -10.16 13.72
N SER A 155 -19.15 -9.81 12.51
CA SER A 155 -19.17 -8.42 12.05
C SER A 155 -20.09 -7.52 12.89
N LYS A 156 -21.06 -8.11 13.60
CA LYS A 156 -21.95 -7.43 14.56
C LYS A 156 -21.35 -7.35 15.98
N GLY A 157 -20.13 -7.89 16.18
CA GLY A 157 -19.40 -7.83 17.45
C GLY A 157 -19.45 -9.10 18.30
N TYR A 158 -20.04 -10.18 17.82
CA TYR A 158 -20.09 -11.47 18.50
C TYR A 158 -18.89 -12.35 18.13
N SER A 159 -17.71 -11.98 18.60
CA SER A 159 -16.42 -12.53 18.16
C SER A 159 -16.18 -14.00 18.51
N PHE A 160 -16.98 -14.58 19.40
CA PHE A 160 -16.87 -15.98 19.80
C PHE A 160 -18.12 -16.79 19.46
N VAL A 161 -18.86 -16.37 18.45
CA VAL A 161 -20.04 -17.08 17.96
C VAL A 161 -19.69 -18.51 17.52
N LYS A 162 -20.52 -19.46 17.88
CA LYS A 162 -20.45 -20.84 17.39
C LYS A 162 -21.67 -21.12 16.54
N VAL A 163 -21.44 -21.46 15.29
CA VAL A 163 -22.49 -21.83 14.34
C VAL A 163 -22.38 -23.32 14.07
N SER A 164 -23.45 -24.06 14.33
CA SER A 164 -23.50 -25.52 14.20
C SER A 164 -24.84 -25.98 13.63
N LEU A 165 -24.87 -27.23 13.20
CA LEU A 165 -26.10 -27.87 12.74
C LEU A 165 -26.57 -28.93 13.75
N ASN A 166 -27.84 -28.88 14.12
CA ASN A 166 -28.46 -29.82 15.01
C ASN A 166 -29.66 -30.48 14.31
N LYS A 167 -30.14 -31.63 14.84
CA LYS A 167 -31.31 -32.35 14.38
C LYS A 167 -31.26 -32.62 12.87
N LEU A 168 -30.13 -33.22 12.42
CA LEU A 168 -30.02 -33.66 11.04
C LEU A 168 -31.00 -34.83 10.79
N SER A 169 -31.76 -34.72 9.71
CA SER A 169 -32.59 -35.80 9.21
C SER A 169 -32.56 -35.84 7.69
N LEU A 170 -32.69 -37.03 7.14
CA LEU A 170 -32.73 -37.28 5.69
C LEU A 170 -34.13 -37.71 5.29
N SER A 171 -34.75 -36.97 4.39
CA SER A 171 -36.05 -37.28 3.80
C SER A 171 -36.08 -36.88 2.33
N ASN A 172 -36.54 -37.77 1.46
CA ASN A 172 -36.69 -37.50 0.02
C ASN A 172 -35.49 -36.89 -0.67
N ASN A 173 -34.26 -37.38 -0.41
CA ASN A 173 -32.97 -36.85 -0.93
C ASN A 173 -32.63 -35.40 -0.50
N ILE A 174 -33.31 -34.87 0.49
CA ILE A 174 -33.02 -33.58 1.08
C ILE A 174 -32.59 -33.80 2.52
N ILE A 175 -31.44 -33.26 2.90
CA ILE A 175 -31.07 -33.18 4.31
C ILE A 175 -31.77 -31.97 4.91
N THR A 176 -32.43 -32.18 6.02
CA THR A 176 -32.95 -31.10 6.85
C THR A 176 -32.09 -30.98 8.10
N ALA A 177 -31.76 -29.77 8.50
CA ALA A 177 -31.03 -29.50 9.73
C ALA A 177 -31.53 -28.21 10.37
N LYS A 178 -31.42 -28.12 11.68
CA LYS A 178 -31.64 -26.86 12.41
C LYS A 178 -30.33 -26.14 12.59
N LEU A 179 -30.25 -24.90 12.10
CA LEU A 179 -29.15 -24.01 12.33
C LEU A 179 -29.17 -23.56 13.80
N ASN A 180 -28.09 -23.82 14.51
CA ASN A 180 -27.89 -23.38 15.88
C ASN A 180 -26.80 -22.32 15.92
N ILE A 181 -27.15 -21.14 16.41
CA ILE A 181 -26.23 -20.01 16.57
C ILE A 181 -26.09 -19.73 18.07
N ASP A 182 -24.97 -20.10 18.64
CA ASP A 182 -24.63 -19.84 20.03
C ASP A 182 -23.90 -18.49 20.07
N LEU A 183 -24.63 -17.44 20.45
CA LEU A 183 -24.10 -16.07 20.53
C LEU A 183 -23.25 -15.94 21.78
N SER A 184 -22.03 -15.49 21.60
CA SER A 184 -21.19 -15.02 22.68
C SER A 184 -21.63 -13.61 23.14
N ASN A 185 -21.02 -13.08 24.22
CA ASN A 185 -21.17 -11.68 24.57
C ASN A 185 -20.60 -10.79 23.44
N ARG A 186 -21.31 -9.71 23.14
CA ARG A 186 -20.83 -8.69 22.19
C ARG A 186 -19.56 -8.05 22.74
N ARG A 187 -18.52 -7.98 21.92
CA ARG A 187 -17.22 -7.43 22.28
C ARG A 187 -16.97 -6.09 21.62
N THR A 188 -16.48 -5.15 22.43
CA THR A 188 -15.97 -3.84 22.00
C THR A 188 -14.54 -3.69 22.47
N VAL A 189 -13.76 -2.84 21.82
CA VAL A 189 -12.43 -2.44 22.30
C VAL A 189 -12.64 -1.41 23.41
N ASP A 190 -12.37 -1.80 24.65
CA ASP A 190 -12.56 -0.93 25.81
C ASP A 190 -11.31 -0.09 26.09
N LYS A 191 -10.14 -0.65 25.79
CA LYS A 191 -8.86 0.03 26.03
C LYS A 191 -7.86 -0.26 24.92
N VAL A 192 -7.09 0.77 24.53
CA VAL A 192 -5.93 0.64 23.63
C VAL A 192 -4.68 1.03 24.41
N ILE A 193 -3.71 0.11 24.50
CA ILE A 193 -2.44 0.32 25.20
C ILE A 193 -1.32 0.31 24.16
N ILE A 194 -0.54 1.39 24.10
CA ILE A 194 0.65 1.50 23.27
C ILE A 194 1.87 1.20 24.11
N LYS A 195 2.69 0.26 23.67
CA LYS A 195 3.98 -0.08 24.29
C LYS A 195 5.14 0.34 23.39
N GLY A 196 6.17 0.92 23.99
CA GLY A 196 7.40 1.34 23.33
C GLY A 196 7.41 2.81 22.86
N TYR A 197 6.29 3.36 22.38
CA TYR A 197 6.16 4.78 22.01
C TYR A 197 5.01 5.44 22.80
N THR A 198 5.31 5.90 24.00
CA THR A 198 4.32 6.49 24.95
C THR A 198 3.66 7.76 24.44
N ASP A 199 4.44 8.61 23.73
CA ASP A 199 3.98 9.90 23.19
C ASP A 199 3.33 9.80 21.81
N PHE A 200 2.88 8.60 21.42
CA PHE A 200 2.19 8.42 20.15
C PHE A 200 0.96 9.32 20.05
N PRO A 201 0.76 10.04 18.92
CA PRO A 201 -0.34 10.99 18.79
C PRO A 201 -1.71 10.31 18.92
N LYS A 202 -2.43 10.57 20.01
CA LYS A 202 -3.76 9.95 20.29
C LYS A 202 -4.79 10.22 19.19
N LYS A 203 -4.66 11.33 18.43
CA LYS A 203 -5.52 11.63 17.28
C LYS A 203 -5.38 10.62 16.15
N TYR A 204 -4.22 10.00 15.97
CA TYR A 204 -4.04 8.90 15.01
C TYR A 204 -4.77 7.64 15.43
N LEU A 205 -4.83 7.30 16.72
CA LEU A 205 -5.64 6.17 17.20
C LEU A 205 -7.11 6.33 16.79
N THR A 206 -7.66 7.50 17.06
CA THR A 206 -9.11 7.72 16.92
C THR A 206 -9.53 8.06 15.48
N ARG A 207 -8.69 8.75 14.71
CA ARG A 207 -9.07 9.26 13.38
C ARG A 207 -8.46 8.48 12.24
N TYR A 208 -7.21 8.09 12.38
CA TYR A 208 -6.51 7.33 11.35
C TYR A 208 -6.77 5.82 11.47
N LEU A 209 -6.58 5.25 12.66
CA LEU A 209 -6.82 3.82 12.89
C LEU A 209 -8.29 3.49 13.15
N GLY A 210 -9.14 4.49 13.47
CA GLY A 210 -10.55 4.27 13.79
C GLY A 210 -10.79 3.62 15.16
N LEU A 211 -9.74 3.52 15.99
CA LEU A 211 -9.79 2.88 17.31
C LEU A 211 -10.31 3.89 18.35
N LYS A 212 -11.60 3.89 18.60
CA LYS A 212 -12.26 4.63 19.68
C LYS A 212 -12.68 3.65 20.78
N GLU A 213 -12.88 4.17 21.97
CA GLU A 213 -13.58 3.43 23.02
C GLU A 213 -14.93 2.92 22.50
N ASN A 214 -15.30 1.71 22.85
CA ASN A 214 -16.48 1.01 22.38
C ASN A 214 -16.51 0.71 20.86
N THR A 215 -15.37 0.76 20.16
CA THR A 215 -15.28 0.25 18.80
C THR A 215 -15.59 -1.24 18.80
N ILE A 216 -16.52 -1.68 17.95
CA ILE A 216 -16.87 -3.11 17.84
C ILE A 216 -15.62 -3.89 17.45
N PHE A 217 -15.30 -4.90 18.27
CA PHE A 217 -14.21 -5.81 17.95
C PHE A 217 -14.67 -6.81 16.86
N LYS A 218 -13.95 -6.81 15.75
CA LYS A 218 -14.14 -7.74 14.63
C LYS A 218 -12.86 -8.54 14.43
N THR A 219 -12.95 -9.77 14.00
CA THR A 219 -11.78 -10.62 13.76
C THR A 219 -10.74 -9.97 12.84
N ASN A 220 -11.19 -9.25 11.81
CA ASN A 220 -10.32 -8.52 10.89
C ASN A 220 -9.70 -7.24 11.48
N LEU A 221 -10.17 -6.75 12.64
CA LEU A 221 -9.69 -5.49 13.22
C LEU A 221 -8.17 -5.49 13.47
N LEU A 222 -7.62 -6.61 13.91
CA LEU A 222 -6.18 -6.74 14.16
C LEU A 222 -5.38 -6.60 12.87
N LYS A 223 -5.80 -7.29 11.81
CA LYS A 223 -5.15 -7.23 10.50
C LYS A 223 -5.25 -5.83 9.88
N GLU A 224 -6.44 -5.24 9.90
CA GLU A 224 -6.65 -3.86 9.43
C GLU A 224 -5.82 -2.85 10.23
N THR A 225 -5.73 -3.03 11.55
CA THR A 225 -4.90 -2.18 12.41
C THR A 225 -3.43 -2.32 12.06
N GLN A 226 -2.93 -3.54 11.88
CA GLN A 226 -1.55 -3.81 11.47
C GLN A 226 -1.21 -3.17 10.12
N GLU A 227 -2.05 -3.39 9.11
CA GLU A 227 -1.87 -2.81 7.77
C GLU A 227 -1.87 -1.28 7.84
N ASN A 228 -2.77 -0.68 8.62
CA ASN A 228 -2.84 0.76 8.77
C ASN A 228 -1.66 1.35 9.53
N LEU A 229 -1.15 0.66 10.56
CA LEU A 229 0.04 1.08 11.29
C LEU A 229 1.28 1.12 10.38
N ASN A 230 1.41 0.17 9.46
CA ASN A 230 2.52 0.13 8.49
C ASN A 230 2.54 1.33 7.53
N THR A 231 1.43 2.02 7.37
CA THR A 231 1.34 3.21 6.51
C THR A 231 1.68 4.52 7.23
N ILE A 232 1.84 4.51 8.54
CA ILE A 232 2.23 5.69 9.33
C ILE A 232 3.75 5.85 9.25
N PRO A 233 4.28 6.92 8.62
CA PRO A 233 5.69 6.99 8.26
C PRO A 233 6.64 7.16 9.46
N PHE A 234 6.16 7.74 10.58
CA PHE A 234 6.98 8.06 11.77
C PHE A 234 6.96 6.98 12.86
N ILE A 235 6.51 5.76 12.52
CA ILE A 235 6.57 4.60 13.42
C ILE A 235 7.12 3.36 12.71
N THR A 236 7.57 2.42 13.54
CA THR A 236 7.83 1.03 13.15
C THR A 236 7.09 0.12 14.11
N GLN A 237 6.41 -0.89 13.61
CA GLN A 237 5.82 -1.93 14.44
C GLN A 237 6.93 -2.87 14.93
N ILE A 238 7.01 -3.05 16.26
CA ILE A 238 7.95 -4.00 16.89
C ILE A 238 7.38 -5.42 16.80
N LYS A 239 6.06 -5.53 16.97
CA LYS A 239 5.29 -6.77 16.99
C LYS A 239 3.89 -6.51 16.44
N ASN A 240 3.24 -7.53 15.90
CA ASN A 240 1.84 -7.44 15.49
C ASN A 240 0.92 -7.03 16.64
N PRO A 241 -0.18 -6.30 16.37
CA PRO A 241 -1.17 -5.98 17.39
C PRO A 241 -1.73 -7.24 18.05
N GLU A 242 -1.90 -7.19 19.36
CA GLU A 242 -2.46 -8.28 20.17
C GLU A 242 -3.70 -7.83 20.92
N VAL A 243 -4.58 -8.78 21.20
CA VAL A 243 -5.78 -8.51 21.99
C VAL A 243 -5.83 -9.41 23.22
N LEU A 244 -6.15 -8.82 24.34
CA LEU A 244 -6.43 -9.53 25.59
C LEU A 244 -7.93 -9.45 25.87
N PHE A 245 -8.58 -10.61 25.89
CA PHE A 245 -9.96 -10.76 26.33
C PHE A 245 -9.98 -11.16 27.80
N THR A 246 -10.63 -10.37 28.62
CA THR A 246 -11.03 -10.75 29.98
C THR A 246 -12.53 -11.05 30.00
N LYS A 247 -13.08 -11.42 31.14
CA LYS A 247 -14.52 -11.68 31.29
C LYS A 247 -15.35 -10.48 30.79
N ASP A 248 -14.97 -9.27 31.17
CA ASP A 248 -15.77 -8.06 30.98
C ASP A 248 -15.09 -6.98 30.13
N SER A 249 -13.85 -7.18 29.64
CA SER A 249 -13.15 -6.19 28.84
C SER A 249 -12.29 -6.77 27.74
N THR A 250 -12.05 -5.95 26.72
CA THR A 250 -11.18 -6.25 25.58
C THR A 250 -10.12 -5.15 25.47
N THR A 251 -8.87 -5.51 25.69
CA THR A 251 -7.73 -4.58 25.61
C THR A 251 -6.91 -4.88 24.38
N LEU A 252 -6.72 -3.87 23.53
CA LEU A 252 -5.86 -3.95 22.34
C LEU A 252 -4.46 -3.40 22.67
N TYR A 253 -3.43 -4.19 22.44
CA TYR A 253 -2.02 -3.82 22.60
C TYR A 253 -1.39 -3.51 21.25
N LEU A 254 -0.77 -2.33 21.14
CA LEU A 254 0.01 -1.90 19.98
C LEU A 254 1.47 -1.76 20.40
N TYR A 255 2.37 -2.40 19.68
CA TYR A 255 3.81 -2.40 19.98
C TYR A 255 4.53 -1.54 18.95
N LEU A 256 4.83 -0.29 19.30
CA LEU A 256 5.31 0.73 18.38
C LEU A 256 6.66 1.28 18.84
N LYS A 257 7.52 1.61 17.85
CA LYS A 257 8.75 2.38 18.06
C LYS A 257 8.65 3.64 17.22
N LYS A 258 9.04 4.78 17.78
CA LYS A 258 9.19 6.03 17.00
C LYS A 258 10.29 5.82 15.95
N LYS A 259 9.96 6.16 14.71
CA LYS A 259 10.90 6.15 13.58
C LYS A 259 11.17 7.58 13.18
N SER A 260 12.43 7.99 13.22
CA SER A 260 12.80 9.28 12.65
C SER A 260 12.84 9.18 11.14
N ILE A 261 12.15 10.12 10.48
CA ILE A 261 12.16 10.27 9.02
C ILE A 261 12.46 11.72 8.63
N SER A 262 12.90 12.52 9.61
CA SER A 262 13.35 13.88 9.36
C SER A 262 14.60 13.85 8.49
N GLN A 263 14.77 14.86 7.63
CA GLN A 263 15.84 14.93 6.65
C GLN A 263 16.42 16.32 6.64
N PHE A 264 17.72 16.41 6.52
CA PHE A 264 18.44 17.64 6.26
C PHE A 264 19.45 17.41 5.14
N ASP A 265 19.55 18.38 4.26
CA ASP A 265 20.55 18.44 3.20
C ASP A 265 20.80 19.91 2.87
N GLY A 266 22.03 20.31 2.70
CA GLY A 266 22.33 21.69 2.40
C GLY A 266 23.81 21.98 2.27
N VAL A 267 24.09 22.99 1.46
CA VAL A 267 25.42 23.60 1.28
C VAL A 267 25.26 25.11 1.24
N ILE A 268 26.09 25.84 1.97
CA ILE A 268 26.14 27.29 1.93
C ILE A 268 27.54 27.71 1.53
N GLY A 269 27.63 28.48 0.46
CA GLY A 269 28.85 29.10 -0.04
C GLY A 269 28.82 30.62 0.11
N PHE A 270 29.98 31.21 0.20
CA PHE A 270 30.15 32.65 0.26
C PHE A 270 31.07 33.08 -0.86
N SER A 271 30.71 34.17 -1.56
CA SER A 271 31.54 34.78 -2.60
C SER A 271 31.46 36.29 -2.49
N ASN A 272 32.54 36.96 -2.83
CA ASN A 272 32.52 38.42 -2.91
C ASN A 272 32.09 38.86 -4.31
N SER A 273 31.19 39.82 -4.37
CA SER A 273 30.87 40.48 -5.63
C SER A 273 32.09 41.25 -6.16
N LYS A 274 32.45 41.01 -7.42
CA LYS A 274 33.59 41.73 -8.05
C LYS A 274 33.34 43.23 -8.18
N ASN A 275 32.08 43.66 -8.22
CA ASN A 275 31.71 45.06 -8.51
C ASN A 275 31.43 45.91 -7.26
N ASP A 276 30.91 45.30 -6.17
CA ASP A 276 30.36 46.09 -5.05
C ASP A 276 30.94 45.73 -3.68
N ASN A 277 31.97 44.89 -3.61
CA ASN A 277 32.55 44.36 -2.36
C ASN A 277 31.50 43.77 -1.37
N THR A 278 30.32 43.42 -1.84
CA THR A 278 29.26 42.82 -1.02
C THR A 278 29.43 41.32 -0.93
N LEU A 279 29.26 40.79 0.27
CA LEU A 279 29.23 39.34 0.50
C LEU A 279 27.95 38.73 -0.11
N LYS A 280 28.10 37.81 -1.07
CA LYS A 280 27.02 37.06 -1.66
C LYS A 280 26.98 35.66 -1.06
N VAL A 281 25.78 35.26 -0.64
CA VAL A 281 25.51 33.91 -0.14
C VAL A 281 24.90 33.11 -1.29
N ASN A 282 25.41 31.92 -1.55
CA ASN A 282 24.84 30.97 -2.51
C ASN A 282 24.73 29.59 -1.87
N GLY A 283 23.91 28.74 -2.45
CA GLY A 283 23.72 27.38 -1.94
C GLY A 283 22.28 26.95 -1.84
N TYR A 284 22.04 25.90 -1.08
CA TYR A 284 20.72 25.40 -0.83
C TYR A 284 20.58 24.77 0.55
N ILE A 285 19.37 24.77 1.07
CA ILE A 285 18.96 24.09 2.31
C ILE A 285 17.65 23.36 2.04
N ASN A 286 17.64 22.07 2.29
CA ASN A 286 16.44 21.23 2.31
C ASN A 286 16.26 20.66 3.72
N LEU A 287 15.21 21.04 4.40
CA LEU A 287 14.86 20.54 5.72
C LEU A 287 13.46 19.93 5.67
N PHE A 288 13.34 18.70 6.09
CA PHE A 288 12.07 18.03 6.31
C PHE A 288 12.01 17.52 7.74
N LEU A 289 11.10 18.04 8.52
CA LEU A 289 10.84 17.62 9.89
C LEU A 289 9.48 16.93 9.94
N ASN A 290 9.43 15.77 10.60
CA ASN A 290 8.19 15.03 10.72
C ASN A 290 7.98 14.56 12.16
N ASN A 291 6.80 14.84 12.69
CA ASN A 291 6.35 14.39 14.00
C ASN A 291 7.33 14.73 15.15
N ILE A 292 7.97 15.90 15.08
CA ILE A 292 8.89 16.37 16.12
C ILE A 292 8.15 16.76 17.39
N PHE A 293 6.93 17.30 17.27
CA PHE A 293 6.05 17.66 18.39
C PHE A 293 5.10 16.53 18.80
N ASN A 294 5.29 15.30 18.29
CA ASN A 294 4.42 14.14 18.56
C ASN A 294 2.93 14.42 18.24
N THR A 295 2.68 15.24 17.21
CA THR A 295 1.32 15.52 16.72
C THR A 295 1.08 15.00 15.30
N GLY A 296 2.08 14.33 14.71
CA GLY A 296 2.03 13.83 13.33
C GLY A 296 2.15 14.91 12.28
N GLU A 297 2.63 16.09 12.66
CA GLU A 297 2.87 17.24 11.79
C GLU A 297 4.07 17.01 10.87
N SER A 298 4.11 17.77 9.77
CA SER A 298 5.29 17.86 8.92
C SER A 298 5.61 19.31 8.57
N ILE A 299 6.89 19.65 8.61
CA ILE A 299 7.43 20.94 8.23
C ILE A 299 8.47 20.68 7.13
N ARG A 300 8.32 21.36 6.01
CA ARG A 300 9.29 21.32 4.91
C ARG A 300 9.75 22.71 4.60
N LEU A 301 11.07 22.93 4.62
CA LEU A 301 11.73 24.15 4.20
C LEU A 301 12.68 23.79 3.05
N ASN A 302 12.54 24.46 1.94
CA ASN A 302 13.47 24.40 0.83
C ASN A 302 13.89 25.82 0.47
N TRP A 303 15.19 26.08 0.55
CA TRP A 303 15.80 27.35 0.16
C TRP A 303 16.90 27.09 -0.86
N ILE A 304 16.92 27.87 -1.94
CA ILE A 304 17.94 27.80 -2.98
C ILE A 304 18.30 29.21 -3.37
N ASN A 305 19.60 29.50 -3.42
CA ASN A 305 20.14 30.76 -3.91
C ASN A 305 21.39 30.49 -4.78
N ASN A 306 21.32 30.86 -6.04
CA ASN A 306 22.43 30.69 -6.97
C ASN A 306 23.40 31.90 -7.01
N GLY A 307 23.27 32.80 -6.05
CA GLY A 307 24.14 33.94 -5.85
C GLY A 307 23.63 35.24 -6.48
N ASN A 308 23.33 35.28 -7.75
CA ASN A 308 22.96 36.53 -8.45
C ASN A 308 21.62 36.52 -9.14
N GLU A 309 21.18 35.34 -9.62
CA GLU A 309 20.07 35.31 -10.55
C GLU A 309 18.73 34.92 -9.89
N LYS A 310 18.76 33.94 -9.04
CA LYS A 310 17.50 33.36 -8.49
C LYS A 310 17.64 33.03 -7.01
N THR A 311 16.61 33.42 -6.25
CA THR A 311 16.45 32.94 -4.88
C THR A 311 15.05 32.37 -4.75
N THR A 312 14.93 31.15 -4.24
CA THR A 312 13.65 30.53 -3.91
C THR A 312 13.63 30.13 -2.44
N LEU A 313 12.50 30.34 -1.78
CA LEU A 313 12.18 29.82 -0.45
C LEU A 313 10.81 29.21 -0.50
N ASN A 314 10.68 27.96 -0.09
CA ASN A 314 9.41 27.26 0.04
C ASN A 314 9.30 26.70 1.45
N LEU A 315 8.35 27.21 2.21
CA LEU A 315 7.98 26.69 3.53
C LEU A 315 6.59 26.05 3.45
N ASN A 316 6.48 24.82 3.89
CA ASN A 316 5.18 24.13 3.98
C ASN A 316 5.03 23.45 5.34
N VAL A 317 3.90 23.69 5.99
CA VAL A 317 3.55 23.11 7.29
C VAL A 317 2.22 22.38 7.17
N ILE A 318 2.18 21.11 7.54
CA ILE A 318 0.96 20.30 7.53
C ILE A 318 0.67 19.85 8.96
N THR A 319 -0.55 20.07 9.42
CA THR A 319 -1.03 19.61 10.73
C THR A 319 -2.27 18.73 10.52
N PRO A 320 -2.14 17.40 10.69
CA PRO A 320 -3.26 16.49 10.55
C PRO A 320 -4.14 16.47 11.79
N TYR A 321 -5.44 16.24 11.60
CA TYR A 321 -6.42 15.95 12.66
C TYR A 321 -6.45 16.97 13.82
N ILE A 322 -6.64 18.27 13.48
CA ILE A 322 -6.69 19.34 14.47
C ILE A 322 -7.78 19.05 15.51
N TYR A 323 -7.48 19.27 16.80
CA TYR A 323 -8.38 19.00 17.92
C TYR A 323 -9.04 17.61 17.87
N ARG A 324 -8.35 16.59 17.40
CA ARG A 324 -8.86 15.23 17.16
C ARG A 324 -10.09 15.19 16.25
N SER A 325 -10.28 16.21 15.42
CA SER A 325 -11.33 16.25 14.40
C SER A 325 -10.91 15.52 13.12
N LYS A 326 -11.79 15.44 12.14
CA LYS A 326 -11.44 15.00 10.78
C LYS A 326 -10.81 16.13 9.94
N ILE A 327 -10.50 17.27 10.54
CA ILE A 327 -9.93 18.43 9.87
C ILE A 327 -8.41 18.40 9.95
N SER A 328 -7.75 18.61 8.83
CA SER A 328 -6.32 18.83 8.70
C SER A 328 -6.07 20.19 8.06
N THR A 329 -4.98 20.85 8.40
CA THR A 329 -4.59 22.11 7.78
C THR A 329 -3.22 22.00 7.14
N SER A 330 -3.01 22.76 6.08
CA SER A 330 -1.68 23.03 5.55
C SER A 330 -1.52 24.51 5.25
N GLY A 331 -0.39 25.06 5.67
CA GLY A 331 0.04 26.42 5.32
C GLY A 331 1.29 26.36 4.47
N SER A 332 1.36 27.15 3.40
CA SER A 332 2.58 27.32 2.64
C SER A 332 2.91 28.79 2.44
N PHE A 333 4.21 29.07 2.44
CA PHE A 333 4.77 30.37 2.14
C PHE A 333 5.92 30.21 1.17
N ASN A 334 5.82 30.84 0.01
CA ASN A 334 6.80 30.72 -1.05
C ASN A 334 7.31 32.10 -1.46
N ILE A 335 8.61 32.22 -1.64
CA ILE A 335 9.27 33.39 -2.20
C ILE A 335 10.00 32.94 -3.46
N TYR A 336 9.84 33.70 -4.53
CA TYR A 336 10.64 33.62 -5.73
C TYR A 336 11.19 35.01 -6.06
N LYS A 337 12.50 35.19 -6.05
CA LYS A 337 13.19 36.43 -6.42
C LYS A 337 14.01 36.15 -7.68
N GLN A 338 13.78 36.96 -8.71
CA GLN A 338 14.58 36.97 -9.94
C GLN A 338 15.49 38.16 -9.94
N ASP A 339 16.77 37.93 -9.72
CA ASP A 339 17.83 38.98 -9.63
C ASP A 339 17.37 40.25 -8.89
N SER A 340 17.57 41.43 -9.46
CA SER A 340 16.99 42.70 -9.00
C SER A 340 15.70 43.09 -9.70
N SER A 341 15.11 42.23 -10.57
CA SER A 341 13.96 42.57 -11.39
C SER A 341 12.67 42.55 -10.61
N TYR A 342 12.37 41.45 -9.93
CA TYR A 342 11.12 41.31 -9.16
C TYR A 342 11.22 40.26 -8.06
N ILE A 343 10.26 40.32 -7.16
CA ILE A 343 10.02 39.34 -6.10
C ILE A 343 8.55 38.96 -6.06
N ASN A 344 8.27 37.66 -6.14
CA ASN A 344 6.97 37.06 -5.95
C ASN A 344 6.88 36.41 -4.58
N THR A 345 5.80 36.66 -3.87
CA THR A 345 5.46 35.99 -2.62
C THR A 345 4.10 35.31 -2.74
N THR A 346 4.00 34.07 -2.33
CA THR A 346 2.74 33.32 -2.32
C THR A 346 2.49 32.76 -0.93
N THR A 347 1.36 33.09 -0.35
CA THR A 347 0.88 32.53 0.92
C THR A 347 -0.40 31.75 0.66
N GLU A 348 -0.41 30.50 1.08
CA GLU A 348 -1.58 29.64 0.91
C GLU A 348 -1.95 28.93 2.21
N LEU A 349 -3.24 28.89 2.50
CA LEU A 349 -3.85 28.14 3.59
C LEU A 349 -4.87 27.16 3.02
N LYS A 350 -4.72 25.88 3.32
CA LYS A 350 -5.71 24.85 2.99
C LYS A 350 -6.30 24.27 4.28
N ILE A 351 -7.62 24.17 4.33
CA ILE A 351 -8.37 23.48 5.38
C ILE A 351 -9.03 22.27 4.74
N LYS A 352 -8.62 21.07 5.14
CA LYS A 352 -9.04 19.81 4.53
C LYS A 352 -9.91 19.01 5.51
N PHE A 353 -11.04 18.52 5.03
CA PHE A 353 -11.86 17.53 5.71
C PHE A 353 -11.50 16.13 5.20
N ASN A 354 -10.95 15.28 6.06
CA ASN A 354 -10.61 13.91 5.73
C ASN A 354 -11.89 13.05 5.81
N MET A 355 -12.45 12.69 4.64
CA MET A 355 -13.63 11.81 4.56
C MET A 355 -13.29 10.45 5.13
N ASP A 356 -12.19 9.91 4.68
CA ASP A 356 -11.53 8.71 5.19
C ASP A 356 -10.00 8.88 5.21
N ARG A 357 -9.24 7.79 5.29
CA ARG A 357 -7.77 7.80 5.29
C ARG A 357 -7.15 8.18 3.95
N ASN A 358 -7.88 7.91 2.88
CA ASN A 358 -7.40 8.04 1.50
C ASN A 358 -7.90 9.31 0.82
N GLN A 359 -9.00 9.88 1.30
CA GLN A 359 -9.72 10.96 0.61
C GLN A 359 -9.92 12.16 1.50
N SER A 360 -9.71 13.33 0.92
CA SER A 360 -10.01 14.60 1.56
C SER A 360 -10.53 15.63 0.57
N ILE A 361 -11.45 16.46 1.02
CA ILE A 361 -11.93 17.67 0.34
C ILE A 361 -11.44 18.87 1.15
N GLY A 362 -11.03 19.92 0.49
CA GLY A 362 -10.52 21.10 1.18
C GLY A 362 -10.95 22.42 0.54
N SER A 363 -10.91 23.46 1.37
CA SER A 363 -10.98 24.87 0.92
C SER A 363 -9.57 25.44 0.87
N ILE A 364 -9.30 26.27 -0.12
CA ILE A 364 -8.01 26.93 -0.35
C ILE A 364 -8.23 28.43 -0.26
N PHE A 365 -7.35 29.11 0.46
CA PHE A 365 -7.17 30.54 0.44
C PHE A 365 -5.74 30.86 0.03
N ASN A 366 -5.56 31.64 -1.03
CA ASN A 366 -4.28 31.93 -1.64
C ASN A 366 -4.12 33.43 -1.89
N ILE A 367 -2.97 33.97 -1.47
CA ILE A 367 -2.57 35.36 -1.74
C ILE A 367 -1.24 35.31 -2.46
N GLU A 368 -1.17 35.97 -3.62
CA GLU A 368 0.07 36.14 -4.39
C GLU A 368 0.33 37.65 -4.56
N ASN A 369 1.56 38.07 -4.25
CA ASN A 369 2.03 39.43 -4.49
C ASN A 369 3.28 39.37 -5.35
N SER A 370 3.38 40.28 -6.30
CA SER A 370 4.58 40.51 -7.09
C SER A 370 4.96 42.00 -7.02
N ASN A 371 6.18 42.26 -6.63
CA ASN A 371 6.75 43.60 -6.58
C ASN A 371 7.95 43.70 -7.55
N ILE A 372 7.91 44.69 -8.41
CA ILE A 372 9.02 45.01 -9.35
C ILE A 372 9.94 46.03 -8.71
N SER A 373 11.24 45.90 -8.94
CA SER A 373 12.21 46.93 -8.54
C SER A 373 12.02 48.20 -9.38
N SER A 374 11.89 49.31 -8.73
CA SER A 374 11.63 50.64 -9.37
C SER A 374 12.73 51.14 -10.30
N THR A 375 13.89 50.51 -10.33
CA THR A 375 15.09 50.93 -11.09
C THR A 375 15.12 50.42 -12.53
N LEU A 376 14.19 49.53 -12.90
CA LEU A 376 14.19 48.89 -14.22
C LEU A 376 12.85 49.13 -14.92
N ASN A 377 12.82 49.98 -15.94
CA ASN A 377 11.68 50.10 -16.90
C ASN A 377 11.63 48.87 -17.82
N ILE A 378 11.37 47.68 -17.24
CA ILE A 378 11.22 46.45 -18.02
C ILE A 378 9.74 46.24 -18.28
N ASN A 379 9.28 46.46 -19.50
CA ASN A 379 7.88 46.36 -19.93
C ASN A 379 7.26 44.95 -19.78
N ASN A 380 8.10 43.94 -19.44
CA ASN A 380 7.67 42.54 -19.40
C ASN A 380 7.09 42.10 -18.04
N PHE A 381 7.39 42.84 -16.98
CA PHE A 381 6.98 42.54 -15.62
C PHE A 381 5.94 43.51 -15.11
N GLN A 382 5.01 43.04 -14.28
CA GLN A 382 3.97 43.87 -13.70
C GLN A 382 3.83 43.57 -12.20
N SER A 383 3.77 44.61 -11.37
CA SER A 383 3.41 44.47 -9.97
C SER A 383 1.94 44.12 -9.85
N PHE A 384 1.60 43.14 -9.05
CA PHE A 384 0.21 42.71 -8.85
C PHE A 384 0.00 42.13 -7.46
N LYS A 385 -1.29 42.12 -7.06
CA LYS A 385 -1.78 41.38 -5.89
C LYS A 385 -2.96 40.51 -6.33
N LYS A 386 -2.87 39.20 -6.07
CA LYS A 386 -3.99 38.27 -6.29
C LYS A 386 -4.51 37.79 -4.97
N THR A 387 -5.83 37.64 -4.90
CA THR A 387 -6.52 36.97 -3.78
C THR A 387 -7.48 35.96 -4.38
N LEU A 388 -7.22 34.69 -4.13
CA LEU A 388 -7.95 33.58 -4.72
C LEU A 388 -8.52 32.68 -3.62
N PHE A 389 -9.70 32.15 -3.89
CA PHE A 389 -10.37 31.12 -3.10
C PHE A 389 -10.61 29.90 -3.96
N GLY A 390 -10.54 28.73 -3.39
CA GLY A 390 -10.68 27.52 -4.17
C GLY A 390 -11.08 26.30 -3.36
N LEU A 391 -11.24 25.23 -4.11
CA LEU A 391 -11.53 23.90 -3.58
C LEU A 391 -10.45 22.91 -4.03
N SER A 392 -10.21 21.92 -3.21
CA SER A 392 -9.30 20.81 -3.51
C SER A 392 -9.96 19.46 -3.22
N TYR A 393 -9.63 18.48 -4.04
CA TYR A 393 -9.91 17.08 -3.79
C TYR A 393 -8.60 16.31 -3.88
N ASN A 394 -8.34 15.47 -2.88
CA ASN A 394 -7.16 14.61 -2.83
C ASN A 394 -7.59 13.18 -2.59
N TYR A 395 -7.08 12.27 -3.43
CA TYR A 395 -7.17 10.83 -3.26
C TYR A 395 -5.77 10.26 -3.23
N ARG A 396 -5.36 9.72 -2.07
CA ARG A 396 -4.05 9.06 -1.86
C ARG A 396 -4.28 7.78 -1.09
N PRO A 397 -4.48 6.65 -1.77
CA PRO A 397 -4.65 5.38 -1.09
C PRO A 397 -3.39 4.99 -0.34
N LEU A 398 -3.57 4.16 0.68
CA LEU A 398 -2.49 3.58 1.46
C LEU A 398 -1.55 2.79 0.54
N ILE A 399 -0.25 3.04 0.67
CA ILE A 399 0.78 2.29 -0.04
C ILE A 399 0.88 0.93 0.65
N LEU A 400 0.33 -0.10 0.02
CA LEU A 400 0.61 -1.49 0.35
C LEU A 400 1.72 -1.94 -0.60
N GLU A 401 2.79 -2.50 -0.06
CA GLU A 401 3.84 -3.16 -0.84
C GLU A 401 3.18 -4.17 -1.79
N ASP A 402 3.66 -4.28 -3.01
CA ASP A 402 3.17 -5.17 -4.08
C ASP A 402 1.77 -4.89 -4.66
N LYS A 403 1.14 -3.75 -4.40
CA LYS A 403 -0.12 -3.37 -5.05
C LYS A 403 0.02 -2.14 -5.93
N ASN A 404 -0.77 -2.10 -6.99
CA ASN A 404 -0.91 -0.92 -7.82
C ASN A 404 -1.33 0.28 -6.97
N HIS A 405 -0.69 1.40 -7.21
CA HIS A 405 -0.87 2.60 -6.40
C HIS A 405 -1.33 3.77 -7.27
N PHE A 406 -2.52 4.29 -6.97
CA PHE A 406 -3.12 5.42 -7.66
C PHE A 406 -3.22 6.62 -6.72
N SER A 407 -2.83 7.81 -7.15
CA SER A 407 -3.07 9.06 -6.43
C SER A 407 -3.57 10.14 -7.39
N LEU A 408 -4.47 10.99 -6.90
CA LEU A 408 -5.09 12.07 -7.64
C LEU A 408 -5.18 13.31 -6.75
N GLU A 409 -4.84 14.47 -7.31
CA GLU A 409 -5.04 15.76 -6.67
C GLU A 409 -5.61 16.73 -7.70
N VAL A 410 -6.70 17.40 -7.34
CA VAL A 410 -7.37 18.38 -8.19
C VAL A 410 -7.63 19.63 -7.37
N GLU A 411 -7.27 20.79 -7.90
CA GLU A 411 -7.53 22.08 -7.28
C GLU A 411 -8.06 23.06 -8.30
N TYR A 412 -9.01 23.86 -7.88
CA TYR A 412 -9.51 24.97 -8.66
C TYR A 412 -9.65 26.20 -7.78
N LEU A 413 -9.05 27.32 -8.21
CA LEU A 413 -9.06 28.59 -7.51
C LEU A 413 -9.60 29.68 -8.43
N THR A 414 -10.35 30.56 -7.86
CA THR A 414 -10.91 31.74 -8.56
C THR A 414 -10.79 32.97 -7.67
N GLY A 415 -10.66 34.13 -8.27
CA GLY A 415 -10.58 35.40 -7.53
C GLY A 415 -10.21 36.59 -8.38
N LYS A 416 -9.58 37.56 -7.75
CA LYS A 416 -9.24 38.85 -8.38
C LYS A 416 -7.72 39.05 -8.39
N LYS A 417 -7.23 39.55 -9.51
CA LYS A 417 -5.91 40.14 -9.69
C LYS A 417 -6.06 41.66 -9.73
N ASN A 418 -5.38 42.37 -8.85
CA ASN A 418 -5.28 43.82 -8.82
C ASN A 418 -3.89 44.22 -9.29
N THR A 419 -3.85 45.10 -10.26
CA THR A 419 -2.63 45.80 -10.71
C THR A 419 -2.83 47.29 -10.44
N ASN A 420 -1.83 48.11 -10.72
CA ASN A 420 -1.94 49.58 -10.50
C ASN A 420 -3.10 50.22 -11.27
N HIS A 421 -3.56 49.64 -12.37
CA HIS A 421 -4.53 50.24 -13.28
C HIS A 421 -5.80 49.40 -13.46
N LEU A 422 -5.77 48.08 -13.18
CA LEU A 422 -6.83 47.17 -13.55
C LEU A 422 -7.12 46.16 -12.45
N LYS A 423 -8.38 45.73 -12.40
CA LYS A 423 -8.85 44.64 -11.55
C LYS A 423 -9.48 43.58 -12.42
N ASN A 424 -8.80 42.45 -12.58
CA ASN A 424 -9.19 41.40 -13.49
C ASN A 424 -9.57 40.13 -12.73
N ASN A 425 -10.37 39.27 -13.37
CA ASN A 425 -10.60 37.92 -12.88
C ASN A 425 -9.34 37.07 -13.10
N ASN A 426 -9.03 36.21 -12.14
CA ASN A 426 -7.94 35.25 -12.25
C ASN A 426 -8.42 33.88 -11.75
N ASN A 427 -8.27 32.89 -12.61
CA ASN A 427 -8.60 31.50 -12.29
C ASN A 427 -7.36 30.64 -12.43
N LYS A 428 -7.17 29.71 -11.52
CA LYS A 428 -6.11 28.71 -11.55
C LYS A 428 -6.69 27.32 -11.43
N ALA A 429 -6.13 26.37 -12.14
CA ALA A 429 -6.44 24.97 -11.97
C ALA A 429 -5.14 24.17 -11.86
N TYR A 430 -5.14 23.17 -11.00
CA TYR A 430 -4.07 22.21 -10.81
C TYR A 430 -4.64 20.80 -10.87
N PHE A 431 -3.99 19.93 -11.62
CA PHE A 431 -4.33 18.53 -11.75
C PHE A 431 -3.06 17.69 -11.63
N PHE A 432 -3.10 16.72 -10.78
CA PHE A 432 -2.02 15.74 -10.61
C PHE A 432 -2.60 14.35 -10.53
N VAL A 433 -2.03 13.44 -11.29
CA VAL A 433 -2.31 12.01 -11.23
C VAL A 433 -1.02 11.22 -11.26
N GLN A 434 -0.96 10.21 -10.45
CA GLN A 434 0.14 9.24 -10.44
C GLN A 434 -0.41 7.83 -10.34
N TYR A 435 0.15 6.93 -11.11
CA TYR A 435 -0.16 5.50 -11.03
C TYR A 435 1.13 4.69 -11.09
N LEU A 436 1.32 3.82 -10.11
CA LEU A 436 2.42 2.85 -10.07
C LEU A 436 1.87 1.46 -10.35
N PHE A 437 2.21 0.92 -11.52
CA PHE A 437 1.86 -0.43 -11.93
C PHE A 437 2.93 -1.40 -11.43
N HIS A 438 2.54 -2.41 -10.67
CA HIS A 438 3.39 -3.52 -10.28
C HIS A 438 3.21 -4.67 -11.28
N LEU A 439 4.17 -4.86 -12.19
CA LEU A 439 4.15 -5.97 -13.14
C LEU A 439 4.58 -7.28 -12.46
N ASN A 440 5.62 -7.19 -11.64
CA ASN A 440 6.13 -8.24 -10.77
C ASN A 440 7.04 -7.60 -9.69
N PRO A 441 7.59 -8.34 -8.70
CA PRO A 441 8.40 -7.76 -7.62
C PRO A 441 9.60 -6.92 -8.09
N LYS A 442 10.16 -7.22 -9.27
CA LYS A 442 11.33 -6.50 -9.81
C LYS A 442 10.97 -5.41 -10.82
N ASN A 443 9.79 -5.46 -11.43
CA ASN A 443 9.44 -4.58 -12.55
C ASN A 443 8.20 -3.77 -12.25
N LYS A 444 8.33 -2.45 -12.33
CA LYS A 444 7.23 -1.50 -12.12
C LYS A 444 7.20 -0.47 -13.24
N ILE A 445 6.03 0.09 -13.51
CA ILE A 445 5.86 1.23 -14.42
C ILE A 445 5.24 2.37 -13.62
N LEU A 446 5.93 3.49 -13.56
CA LEU A 446 5.41 4.73 -13.00
C LEU A 446 4.85 5.59 -14.14
N PHE A 447 3.60 5.96 -14.01
CA PHE A 447 2.95 7.00 -14.79
C PHE A 447 2.64 8.18 -13.87
N LYS A 448 3.05 9.38 -14.25
CA LYS A 448 2.78 10.62 -13.52
C LYS A 448 2.39 11.69 -14.53
N SER A 449 1.30 12.44 -14.27
CA SER A 449 0.94 13.59 -15.09
C SER A 449 0.58 14.76 -14.18
N THR A 450 1.09 15.94 -14.52
CA THR A 450 0.82 17.20 -13.84
C THR A 450 0.40 18.23 -14.85
N ALA A 451 -0.71 18.91 -14.60
CA ALA A 451 -1.17 20.01 -15.43
C ALA A 451 -1.52 21.23 -14.57
N GLU A 452 -1.13 22.39 -15.02
CA GLU A 452 -1.50 23.68 -14.40
C GLU A 452 -1.95 24.69 -15.44
N LEU A 453 -2.84 25.55 -15.02
CA LEU A 453 -3.46 26.57 -15.85
C LEU A 453 -3.64 27.86 -15.07
N ILE A 454 -3.22 28.99 -15.67
CA ILE A 454 -3.62 30.34 -15.28
C ILE A 454 -4.50 30.90 -16.40
N ASN A 455 -5.69 31.36 -16.05
CA ASN A 455 -6.62 32.05 -16.97
C ASN A 455 -6.93 33.44 -16.43
N THR A 456 -6.48 34.45 -17.14
CA THR A 456 -6.66 35.88 -16.85
C THR A 456 -6.65 36.64 -18.16
N SER A 457 -7.33 37.81 -18.19
CA SER A 457 -7.36 38.65 -19.39
C SER A 457 -6.00 39.21 -19.78
N GLU A 458 -5.18 39.53 -18.78
CA GLU A 458 -3.82 40.06 -18.97
C GLU A 458 -2.85 39.24 -18.10
N ILE A 459 -1.82 38.73 -18.72
CA ILE A 459 -0.77 37.97 -18.05
C ILE A 459 0.58 38.64 -18.29
N SER A 460 1.40 38.73 -17.25
CA SER A 460 2.78 39.22 -17.32
C SER A 460 3.77 38.07 -17.14
N GLU A 461 5.00 38.26 -17.57
CA GLU A 461 6.01 37.19 -17.55
C GLU A 461 6.29 36.65 -16.14
N ASN A 462 6.27 37.54 -15.11
CA ASN A 462 6.50 37.17 -13.71
C ASN A 462 5.34 36.39 -13.06
N GLU A 463 4.22 36.19 -13.79
CA GLU A 463 3.08 35.34 -13.37
C GLU A 463 3.16 33.91 -13.88
N LEU A 464 4.01 33.68 -14.90
CA LEU A 464 4.06 32.40 -15.59
C LEU A 464 4.62 31.30 -14.67
N TYR A 465 4.09 30.09 -14.84
CA TYR A 465 4.70 28.91 -14.26
C TYR A 465 6.08 28.66 -14.86
N ARG A 466 6.97 28.10 -14.05
CA ARG A 466 8.33 27.73 -14.42
C ARG A 466 8.49 26.23 -14.33
N ILE A 467 8.72 25.60 -15.46
CA ILE A 467 8.96 24.17 -15.56
C ILE A 467 10.34 23.88 -16.17
N GLY A 468 10.77 22.65 -16.09
CA GLY A 468 12.11 22.18 -16.45
C GLY A 468 12.78 21.52 -15.26
N GLY A 469 13.75 20.66 -15.50
CA GLY A 469 14.55 20.00 -14.46
C GLY A 469 13.95 18.71 -13.91
N ILE A 470 14.58 18.17 -12.89
CA ILE A 470 14.30 16.84 -12.32
C ILE A 470 12.88 16.68 -11.76
N ASN A 471 12.24 17.75 -11.32
CA ASN A 471 10.92 17.71 -10.70
C ASN A 471 9.76 17.87 -11.70
N SER A 472 10.02 18.20 -12.96
CA SER A 472 9.01 18.39 -14.01
C SER A 472 9.37 17.62 -15.28
N ILE A 473 9.94 18.28 -16.29
CA ILE A 473 10.41 17.64 -17.52
C ILE A 473 11.93 17.57 -17.53
N ARG A 474 12.48 16.35 -17.56
CA ARG A 474 13.94 16.10 -17.51
C ARG A 474 14.57 16.30 -18.87
N GLY A 475 15.86 16.61 -18.90
CA GLY A 475 16.59 16.98 -20.11
C GLY A 475 16.55 18.48 -20.46
N PHE A 476 15.87 19.28 -19.62
CA PHE A 476 15.86 20.75 -19.68
C PHE A 476 16.44 21.34 -18.41
N GLU A 477 16.90 22.58 -18.47
CA GLU A 477 17.39 23.29 -17.29
C GLU A 477 16.27 23.54 -16.28
N ASP A 478 16.64 23.59 -15.00
CA ASP A 478 15.66 23.80 -13.95
C ASP A 478 14.97 25.16 -14.10
N GLN A 479 13.63 25.15 -14.06
CA GLN A 479 12.79 26.35 -14.16
C GLN A 479 13.03 27.23 -15.41
N SER A 480 13.52 26.68 -16.51
CA SER A 480 13.89 27.44 -17.73
C SER A 480 12.73 27.72 -18.68
N ILE A 481 11.61 27.00 -18.55
CA ILE A 481 10.48 27.07 -19.47
C ILE A 481 9.33 27.78 -18.80
N LEU A 482 8.86 28.88 -19.43
CA LEU A 482 7.76 29.70 -18.95
C LEU A 482 6.45 29.34 -19.63
N ALA A 483 5.41 29.08 -18.87
CA ALA A 483 4.11 28.70 -19.41
C ALA A 483 2.94 29.28 -18.58
N SER A 484 1.86 29.71 -19.24
CA SER A 484 0.59 30.04 -18.61
C SER A 484 -0.28 28.81 -18.41
N LYS A 485 -0.08 27.81 -19.27
CA LYS A 485 -0.73 26.49 -19.21
C LYS A 485 0.30 25.44 -19.59
N TYR A 486 0.31 24.34 -18.86
CA TYR A 486 1.15 23.20 -19.25
C TYR A 486 0.56 21.89 -18.80
N THR A 487 0.99 20.83 -19.46
CA THR A 487 0.82 19.46 -19.03
C THR A 487 2.16 18.75 -19.18
N VAL A 488 2.63 18.12 -18.13
CA VAL A 488 3.85 17.29 -18.13
C VAL A 488 3.47 15.87 -17.74
N THR A 489 3.84 14.90 -18.58
CA THR A 489 3.63 13.47 -18.35
C THR A 489 4.98 12.78 -18.29
N ASN A 490 5.24 12.11 -17.20
CA ASN A 490 6.46 11.32 -16.97
C ASN A 490 6.10 9.84 -16.95
N ILE A 491 6.82 9.04 -17.71
CA ILE A 491 6.69 7.59 -17.75
C ILE A 491 8.05 6.99 -17.44
N GLU A 492 8.10 6.09 -16.46
CA GLU A 492 9.32 5.39 -16.06
C GLU A 492 9.07 3.89 -16.04
N TYR A 493 9.88 3.13 -16.72
CA TYR A 493 10.02 1.71 -16.46
C TYR A 493 11.13 1.55 -15.41
N GLN A 494 10.80 0.96 -14.25
CA GLN A 494 11.68 0.78 -13.12
C GLN A 494 12.05 -0.69 -12.97
N PHE A 495 13.34 -1.00 -13.00
CA PHE A 495 13.89 -2.32 -12.71
C PHE A 495 14.52 -2.32 -11.32
N HIS A 496 13.86 -2.95 -10.36
CA HIS A 496 14.27 -3.03 -8.97
C HIS A 496 15.32 -4.14 -8.75
N THR A 497 16.51 -3.75 -8.32
CA THR A 497 17.57 -4.69 -7.93
C THR A 497 17.34 -5.23 -6.51
N ASN A 498 16.70 -4.42 -5.65
CA ASN A 498 16.20 -4.78 -4.34
C ASN A 498 14.96 -3.91 -4.01
N GLU A 499 14.44 -3.94 -2.79
CA GLU A 499 13.23 -3.20 -2.38
C GLU A 499 13.35 -1.68 -2.59
N THR A 500 14.56 -1.13 -2.51
CA THR A 500 14.79 0.33 -2.49
C THR A 500 15.60 0.86 -3.66
N ASN A 501 16.40 0.00 -4.32
CA ASN A 501 17.31 0.40 -5.39
C ASN A 501 16.78 -0.05 -6.75
N TYR A 502 16.75 0.86 -7.71
CA TYR A 502 16.26 0.57 -9.04
C TYR A 502 16.90 1.44 -10.12
N LEU A 503 17.06 0.83 -11.29
CA LEU A 503 17.33 1.52 -12.55
C LEU A 503 15.99 1.92 -13.17
N TYR A 504 15.95 3.06 -13.86
CA TYR A 504 14.73 3.48 -14.53
C TYR A 504 14.99 4.20 -15.85
N THR A 505 14.06 4.04 -16.78
CA THR A 505 14.02 4.83 -18.01
C THR A 505 13.33 6.16 -17.75
N ILE A 506 13.68 7.16 -18.52
CA ILE A 506 13.02 8.46 -18.53
C ILE A 506 12.34 8.62 -19.88
N THR A 507 11.03 8.84 -19.87
CA THR A 507 10.23 9.19 -21.05
C THR A 507 9.25 10.27 -20.62
N ASP A 508 9.61 11.51 -20.87
CA ASP A 508 8.86 12.69 -20.46
C ASP A 508 8.27 13.38 -21.68
N PHE A 509 7.00 13.78 -21.57
CA PHE A 509 6.30 14.58 -22.58
C PHE A 509 5.73 15.82 -21.91
N ALA A 510 5.87 16.98 -22.53
CA ALA A 510 5.18 18.17 -22.08
C ALA A 510 4.58 18.94 -23.25
N TYR A 511 3.38 19.47 -22.99
CA TYR A 511 2.77 20.52 -23.80
C TYR A 511 2.76 21.81 -22.98
N THR A 512 3.25 22.91 -23.56
CA THR A 512 3.28 24.23 -22.93
C THR A 512 2.63 25.27 -23.83
N ASN A 513 1.88 26.16 -23.20
CA ASN A 513 1.35 27.34 -23.87
C ASN A 513 1.70 28.57 -23.03
N ASN A 514 2.27 29.57 -23.67
CA ASN A 514 2.64 30.83 -23.06
C ASN A 514 1.78 31.95 -23.67
N ASN A 515 0.77 32.39 -22.95
CA ASN A 515 -0.17 33.41 -23.42
C ASN A 515 0.47 34.81 -23.48
N TYR A 516 1.60 35.04 -22.79
CA TYR A 516 2.32 36.31 -22.82
C TYR A 516 2.99 36.53 -24.18
N ILE A 517 3.73 35.55 -24.68
CA ILE A 517 4.39 35.59 -26.00
C ILE A 517 3.58 34.91 -27.10
N LYS A 518 2.36 34.42 -26.79
CA LYS A 518 1.43 33.72 -27.71
C LYS A 518 2.09 32.53 -28.43
N SER A 519 2.85 31.74 -27.71
CA SER A 519 3.58 30.57 -28.25
C SER A 519 3.15 29.28 -27.57
N SER A 520 3.27 28.16 -28.31
CA SER A 520 3.07 26.83 -27.76
C SER A 520 4.20 25.88 -28.20
N ASN A 521 4.60 25.00 -27.29
CA ASN A 521 5.69 24.07 -27.55
C ASN A 521 5.32 22.65 -27.05
N ASN A 522 5.77 21.65 -27.84
CA ASN A 522 5.83 20.27 -27.42
C ASN A 522 7.27 19.93 -27.06
N LEU A 523 7.47 19.34 -25.90
CA LEU A 523 8.76 19.02 -25.34
C LEU A 523 8.83 17.52 -25.09
N ILE A 524 9.98 16.93 -25.33
CA ILE A 524 10.25 15.52 -25.09
C ILE A 524 11.56 15.41 -24.32
N GLY A 525 11.54 14.62 -23.24
CA GLY A 525 12.71 14.25 -22.46
C GLY A 525 12.91 12.74 -22.49
N ILE A 526 14.10 12.26 -22.82
CA ILE A 526 14.44 10.84 -22.78
C ILE A 526 15.74 10.64 -22.00
N GLY A 527 15.86 9.53 -21.30
CA GLY A 527 17.07 9.27 -20.54
C GLY A 527 17.01 8.02 -19.68
N LEU A 528 17.98 7.92 -18.79
CA LEU A 528 18.10 6.84 -17.83
C LEU A 528 18.44 7.42 -16.46
N GLY A 529 18.05 6.73 -15.41
CA GLY A 529 18.39 7.09 -14.05
C GLY A 529 18.60 5.88 -13.16
N TYR A 530 19.24 6.15 -12.04
CA TYR A 530 19.48 5.16 -10.98
C TYR A 530 19.13 5.76 -9.64
N ASN A 531 18.32 5.07 -8.88
CA ASN A 531 18.00 5.39 -7.50
C ASN A 531 18.69 4.40 -6.56
N PHE A 532 19.55 4.91 -5.71
CA PHE A 532 20.24 4.15 -4.68
C PHE A 532 19.81 4.65 -3.31
N LYS A 533 19.28 3.76 -2.49
CA LYS A 533 18.88 4.06 -1.11
C LYS A 533 19.56 3.08 -0.15
N ASN A 534 20.26 3.64 0.81
CA ASN A 534 20.77 2.94 1.98
C ASN A 534 19.96 3.39 3.22
N GLN A 535 20.26 2.90 4.42
CA GLN A 535 19.53 3.20 5.65
C GLN A 535 19.30 4.71 5.85
N ASN A 536 20.33 5.52 5.68
CA ASN A 536 20.31 6.95 5.98
C ASN A 536 20.47 7.87 4.76
N THR A 537 20.71 7.34 3.57
CA THR A 537 21.00 8.16 2.38
C THR A 537 20.21 7.65 1.18
N ASN A 538 19.61 8.57 0.44
CA ASN A 538 19.01 8.30 -0.87
C ASN A 538 19.68 9.16 -1.93
N ILE A 539 20.25 8.53 -2.94
CA ILE A 539 20.92 9.18 -4.07
C ILE A 539 20.14 8.83 -5.33
N ASN A 540 19.67 9.84 -6.03
CA ASN A 540 19.06 9.70 -7.33
C ASN A 540 19.92 10.42 -8.37
N ILE A 541 20.39 9.67 -9.37
CA ILE A 541 21.20 10.19 -10.48
C ILE A 541 20.42 9.93 -11.75
N SER A 542 20.25 10.96 -12.59
CA SER A 542 19.60 10.79 -13.88
C SER A 542 20.29 11.61 -14.97
N TYR A 543 20.42 11.00 -16.13
CA TYR A 543 20.96 11.60 -17.34
C TYR A 543 19.88 11.65 -18.40
N ALA A 544 19.54 12.85 -18.87
CA ALA A 544 18.42 13.04 -19.78
C ALA A 544 18.74 14.05 -20.87
N LEU A 545 18.20 13.76 -22.06
CA LEU A 545 18.24 14.59 -23.27
C LEU A 545 16.88 15.22 -23.46
N GLY A 546 16.83 16.54 -23.64
CA GLY A 546 15.63 17.29 -23.97
C GLY A 546 15.58 17.67 -25.44
N LYS A 547 14.36 17.68 -26.01
CA LYS A 547 14.10 18.11 -27.38
C LYS A 547 12.84 18.97 -27.43
N THR A 548 12.92 20.11 -28.14
CA THR A 548 11.76 20.93 -28.56
C THR A 548 11.25 20.47 -29.92
N LYS A 549 10.13 21.01 -30.39
CA LYS A 549 9.58 20.68 -31.70
C LYS A 549 10.56 21.00 -32.86
N MET A 550 11.39 22.05 -32.71
CA MET A 550 12.29 22.53 -33.76
C MET A 550 13.71 21.99 -33.67
N GLU A 551 14.07 21.30 -32.58
CA GLU A 551 15.41 20.81 -32.34
C GLU A 551 15.47 19.29 -32.44
N VAL A 552 16.64 18.78 -32.81
CA VAL A 552 16.96 17.36 -32.73
C VAL A 552 17.64 17.04 -31.39
N PHE A 553 17.60 15.79 -30.98
CA PHE A 553 18.37 15.36 -29.80
C PHE A 553 19.86 15.57 -30.06
N LYS A 554 20.49 16.32 -29.18
CA LYS A 554 21.95 16.55 -29.18
C LYS A 554 22.55 16.08 -27.86
N PHE A 555 23.49 15.16 -27.91
CA PHE A 555 24.16 14.64 -26.71
C PHE A 555 24.86 15.72 -25.90
N ASN A 556 25.36 16.78 -26.55
CA ASN A 556 26.00 17.91 -25.90
C ASN A 556 25.03 18.72 -25.00
N ASN A 557 23.73 18.60 -25.21
CA ASN A 557 22.69 19.29 -24.42
C ASN A 557 22.14 18.43 -23.29
N ALA A 558 22.69 17.24 -23.09
CA ALA A 558 22.23 16.36 -22.03
C ALA A 558 22.39 17.02 -20.64
N LYS A 559 21.44 16.76 -19.78
CA LYS A 559 21.44 17.24 -18.39
C LYS A 559 21.68 16.09 -17.44
N LEU A 560 22.69 16.25 -16.58
CA LEU A 560 22.91 15.36 -15.45
C LEU A 560 22.24 15.96 -14.22
N HIS A 561 21.33 15.21 -13.63
CA HIS A 561 20.66 15.59 -12.40
C HIS A 561 21.12 14.67 -11.27
N ILE A 562 21.56 15.23 -10.15
CA ILE A 562 21.95 14.50 -8.95
C ILE A 562 21.14 15.05 -7.78
N LYS A 563 20.44 14.17 -7.07
CA LYS A 563 19.73 14.51 -5.84
C LYS A 563 20.19 13.58 -4.73
N VAL A 564 20.71 14.17 -3.65
CA VAL A 564 21.11 13.45 -2.45
C VAL A 564 20.17 13.85 -1.31
N SER A 565 19.70 12.90 -0.53
CA SER A 565 18.88 13.15 0.66
C SER A 565 19.43 12.32 1.82
N TYR A 566 19.62 12.95 2.97
CA TYR A 566 20.07 12.29 4.19
C TYR A 566 18.95 12.23 5.22
N TYR A 567 18.74 11.06 5.84
CA TYR A 567 17.71 10.77 6.85
C TYR A 567 18.35 10.70 8.24
N PHE A 568 17.78 11.37 9.25
CA PHE A 568 18.29 11.41 10.62
C PHE A 568 17.21 11.22 11.69
#